data_6b21276c2b2748134966e8b1c778b3e6
#
_entry.id   6b21276c2b2748134966e8b1c778b3e6
#
_cell.length_a   1.000
_cell.length_b   1.000
_cell.length_c   1.000
_cell.angle_alpha   90.00
_cell.angle_beta   90.00
_cell.angle_gamma   90.00
#
_symmetry.space_group_name_H-M   'P 1'
#
loop_
_entity.id
_entity.type
_entity.pdbx_description
1 polymer ?
#
loop_
_entity_poly.entity_id
_entity_poly.type
_entity_poly.pdbx_seq_one_letter_code
_entity_poly.pdbx_strand_id
1 'polypeptide(L)'
;MKTRAWIMLVLLTITSLSYGQSARKQRKADEATKAWRYEIECVGIGKDGTYLIKVWSYSKNPTIATTQAKKNAVHGIIFKGFSGGGQGCTPQRPLASNPNLEDEKADFFEPFFEEGGRYMKFVSESSDGNVDASDRVKVGKEYKIGVVVSVHKDALRKDLEAAGIIRALSSGF
;
A
#
# COMPACT_ATOMS: atom_id res chain seq x y z
N MET A 1 -41.34 -30.93 0.64
CA MET A 1 -40.12 -30.89 -0.21
C MET A 1 -39.94 -29.54 -0.91
N LYS A 2 -40.97 -28.80 -1.30
CA LYS A 2 -40.86 -27.50 -2.02
C LYS A 2 -40.26 -26.36 -1.17
N THR A 3 -40.51 -26.29 0.12
CA THR A 3 -40.03 -25.27 1.04
C THR A 3 -38.49 -25.33 1.26
N ARG A 4 -37.91 -26.55 1.27
CA ARG A 4 -36.47 -26.73 1.44
C ARG A 4 -35.65 -26.27 0.22
N ALA A 5 -36.20 -26.39 -0.97
CA ALA A 5 -35.59 -25.92 -2.22
C ALA A 5 -35.53 -24.39 -2.30
N TRP A 6 -36.58 -23.71 -1.81
CA TRP A 6 -36.62 -22.26 -1.77
C TRP A 6 -35.60 -21.66 -0.79
N ILE A 7 -35.43 -22.29 0.38
CA ILE A 7 -34.43 -21.84 1.39
C ILE A 7 -33.01 -21.99 0.84
N MET A 8 -32.72 -23.07 0.14
CA MET A 8 -31.40 -23.27 -0.51
C MET A 8 -31.14 -22.23 -1.61
N LEU A 9 -32.15 -21.87 -2.40
CA LEU A 9 -32.00 -20.87 -3.47
C LEU A 9 -31.75 -19.46 -2.90
N VAL A 10 -32.41 -19.09 -1.81
CA VAL A 10 -32.20 -17.80 -1.13
C VAL A 10 -30.82 -17.72 -0.48
N LEU A 11 -30.31 -18.80 0.12
CA LEU A 11 -28.97 -18.87 0.67
C LEU A 11 -27.85 -18.71 -0.40
N LEU A 12 -28.04 -19.29 -1.59
CA LEU A 12 -27.08 -19.13 -2.70
C LEU A 12 -27.01 -17.69 -3.23
N THR A 13 -28.11 -16.96 -3.23
CA THR A 13 -28.15 -15.57 -3.72
C THR A 13 -27.49 -14.59 -2.76
N ILE A 14 -27.52 -14.84 -1.46
CA ILE A 14 -26.91 -13.96 -0.44
C ILE A 14 -25.38 -14.03 -0.50
N THR A 15 -24.80 -15.20 -0.78
CA THR A 15 -23.34 -15.35 -0.88
C THR A 15 -22.74 -14.63 -2.09
N SER A 16 -23.44 -14.60 -3.21
CA SER A 16 -22.96 -13.93 -4.43
C SER A 16 -22.93 -12.40 -4.32
N LEU A 17 -23.78 -11.79 -3.51
CA LEU A 17 -23.83 -10.33 -3.28
C LEU A 17 -22.61 -9.84 -2.48
N SER A 18 -22.10 -10.65 -1.55
CA SER A 18 -20.96 -10.28 -0.69
C SER A 18 -19.63 -10.23 -1.47
N TYR A 19 -19.41 -11.14 -2.40
CA TYR A 19 -18.23 -11.16 -3.26
C TYR A 19 -18.18 -9.96 -4.22
N GLY A 20 -19.32 -9.57 -4.78
CA GLY A 20 -19.40 -8.44 -5.71
C GLY A 20 -19.08 -7.09 -5.07
N GLN A 21 -19.40 -6.90 -3.79
CA GLN A 21 -19.10 -5.65 -3.08
C GLN A 21 -17.61 -5.52 -2.72
N SER A 22 -16.96 -6.62 -2.39
CA SER A 22 -15.52 -6.66 -2.13
C SER A 22 -14.73 -6.31 -3.39
N ALA A 23 -15.03 -6.95 -4.50
CA ALA A 23 -14.37 -6.71 -5.79
C ALA A 23 -14.55 -5.27 -6.29
N ARG A 24 -15.72 -4.66 -6.09
CA ARG A 24 -15.95 -3.24 -6.45
C ARG A 24 -15.15 -2.27 -5.59
N LYS A 25 -15.00 -2.56 -4.29
CA LYS A 25 -14.18 -1.73 -3.38
C LYS A 25 -12.72 -1.79 -3.77
N GLN A 26 -12.24 -2.98 -4.09
CA GLN A 26 -10.86 -3.20 -4.50
C GLN A 26 -10.56 -2.48 -5.82
N ARG A 27 -11.38 -2.65 -6.86
CA ARG A 27 -11.19 -1.95 -8.13
C ARG A 27 -11.13 -0.43 -7.96
N LYS A 28 -11.96 0.16 -7.07
CA LYS A 28 -11.89 1.59 -6.76
C LYS A 28 -10.60 1.96 -6.03
N ALA A 29 -10.07 1.07 -5.18
CA ALA A 29 -8.79 1.27 -4.52
C ALA A 29 -7.65 1.26 -5.55
N ASP A 30 -7.68 0.35 -6.49
CA ASP A 30 -6.68 0.24 -7.55
C ASP A 30 -6.73 1.44 -8.52
N GLU A 31 -7.92 1.88 -8.91
CA GLU A 31 -8.10 3.11 -9.71
C GLU A 31 -7.57 4.36 -9.00
N ALA A 32 -7.83 4.49 -7.68
CA ALA A 32 -7.32 5.61 -6.90
C ALA A 32 -5.81 5.49 -6.64
N THR A 33 -5.28 4.28 -6.56
CA THR A 33 -3.83 4.02 -6.43
C THR A 33 -3.07 4.42 -7.69
N LYS A 34 -3.63 4.20 -8.88
CA LYS A 34 -3.02 4.65 -10.16
C LYS A 34 -2.70 6.13 -10.20
N ALA A 35 -3.43 6.94 -9.45
CA ALA A 35 -3.17 8.37 -9.33
C ALA A 35 -2.06 8.71 -8.33
N TRP A 36 -1.55 7.75 -7.56
CA TRP A 36 -0.51 7.88 -6.53
C TRP A 36 -0.66 9.15 -5.66
N ARG A 37 -1.91 9.45 -5.26
CA ARG A 37 -2.25 10.60 -4.41
C ARG A 37 -2.08 10.24 -2.93
N TYR A 38 -0.85 10.33 -2.46
CA TYR A 38 -0.53 10.07 -1.06
C TYR A 38 0.74 10.85 -0.64
N GLU A 39 0.91 10.99 0.66
CA GLU A 39 2.12 11.48 1.31
C GLU A 39 2.63 10.40 2.25
N ILE A 40 3.95 10.33 2.47
CA ILE A 40 4.55 9.42 3.44
C ILE A 40 5.49 10.16 4.36
N GLU A 41 5.46 9.79 5.62
CA GLU A 41 6.38 10.27 6.65
C GLU A 41 6.89 9.11 7.50
N CYS A 42 8.14 9.17 7.92
CA CYS A 42 8.68 8.21 8.84
C CYS A 42 8.32 8.60 10.26
N VAL A 43 7.67 7.69 11.00
CA VAL A 43 7.28 7.91 12.40
C VAL A 43 8.11 7.10 13.38
N GLY A 44 8.97 6.20 12.90
CA GLY A 44 9.88 5.42 13.71
C GLY A 44 10.74 4.46 12.90
N ILE A 45 11.74 3.89 13.55
CA ILE A 45 12.62 2.85 12.99
C ILE A 45 12.42 1.57 13.78
N GLY A 46 12.24 0.46 13.07
CA GLY A 46 12.25 -0.87 13.60
C GLY A 46 13.64 -1.52 13.54
N LYS A 47 13.70 -2.81 13.84
CA LYS A 47 14.91 -3.63 13.66
C LYS A 47 15.10 -4.02 12.19
N ASP A 48 16.32 -4.41 11.84
CA ASP A 48 16.64 -5.04 10.54
C ASP A 48 16.21 -4.26 9.30
N GLY A 49 16.46 -2.95 9.29
CA GLY A 49 16.12 -2.08 8.15
C GLY A 49 14.62 -1.89 7.93
N THR A 50 13.84 -2.05 9.00
CA THR A 50 12.39 -1.81 9.00
C THR A 50 12.09 -0.36 9.39
N TYR A 51 11.15 0.26 8.70
CA TYR A 51 10.67 1.60 8.97
C TYR A 51 9.17 1.59 9.28
N LEU A 52 8.76 2.35 10.30
CA LEU A 52 7.36 2.67 10.56
C LEU A 52 7.01 3.91 9.74
N ILE A 53 6.17 3.72 8.75
CA ILE A 53 5.76 4.75 7.79
C ILE A 53 4.29 5.08 8.02
N LYS A 54 4.00 6.36 8.30
CA LYS A 54 2.64 6.86 8.24
C LYS A 54 2.34 7.28 6.80
N VAL A 55 1.30 6.70 6.24
CA VAL A 55 0.84 6.97 4.88
C VAL A 55 -0.45 7.77 4.96
N TRP A 56 -0.44 8.96 4.40
CA TRP A 56 -1.61 9.81 4.23
C TRP A 56 -2.19 9.59 2.84
N SER A 57 -3.32 8.91 2.76
CA SER A 57 -4.02 8.65 1.50
C SER A 57 -5.29 9.48 1.41
N TYR A 58 -5.63 9.92 0.19
CA TYR A 58 -6.79 10.75 -0.09
C TYR A 58 -7.87 9.95 -0.82
N SER A 59 -9.07 9.89 -0.27
CA SER A 59 -10.22 9.24 -0.91
C SER A 59 -11.54 9.81 -0.42
N LYS A 60 -12.57 9.74 -1.29
CA LYS A 60 -13.96 9.99 -0.89
C LYS A 60 -14.48 8.92 0.08
N ASN A 61 -13.86 7.78 0.14
CA ASN A 61 -14.20 6.67 1.02
C ASN A 61 -13.01 6.34 1.95
N PRO A 62 -13.15 6.52 3.27
CA PRO A 62 -12.09 6.24 4.23
C PRO A 62 -11.53 4.81 4.15
N THR A 63 -12.41 3.82 3.91
CA THR A 63 -11.98 2.41 3.80
C THR A 63 -11.02 2.20 2.64
N ILE A 64 -11.24 2.89 1.52
CA ILE A 64 -10.35 2.81 0.34
C ILE A 64 -8.99 3.39 0.70
N ALA A 65 -8.93 4.54 1.36
CA ALA A 65 -7.69 5.16 1.79
C ALA A 65 -6.86 4.22 2.69
N THR A 66 -7.53 3.52 3.62
CA THR A 66 -6.87 2.53 4.49
C THR A 66 -6.34 1.33 3.69
N THR A 67 -7.13 0.78 2.78
CA THR A 67 -6.74 -0.36 1.94
C THR A 67 -5.50 -0.05 1.07
N GLN A 68 -5.39 1.20 0.60
CA GLN A 68 -4.27 1.63 -0.23
C GLN A 68 -2.95 1.85 0.54
N ALA A 69 -3.02 2.03 1.86
CA ALA A 69 -1.86 2.47 2.63
C ALA A 69 -0.63 1.56 2.47
N LYS A 70 -0.81 0.24 2.45
CA LYS A 70 0.30 -0.71 2.25
C LYS A 70 0.97 -0.54 0.89
N LYS A 71 0.17 -0.45 -0.17
CA LYS A 71 0.64 -0.26 -1.54
C LYS A 71 1.37 1.07 -1.66
N ASN A 72 0.75 2.15 -1.17
CA ASN A 72 1.31 3.49 -1.18
C ASN A 72 2.63 3.61 -0.39
N ALA A 73 2.76 2.90 0.74
CA ALA A 73 3.99 2.88 1.53
C ALA A 73 5.15 2.30 0.74
N VAL A 74 4.95 1.11 0.14
CA VAL A 74 5.99 0.45 -0.65
C VAL A 74 6.35 1.27 -1.89
N HIS A 75 5.34 1.76 -2.62
CA HIS A 75 5.56 2.64 -3.77
C HIS A 75 6.34 3.89 -3.38
N GLY A 76 5.96 4.52 -2.26
CA GLY A 76 6.64 5.71 -1.77
C GLY A 76 8.11 5.49 -1.46
N ILE A 77 8.47 4.37 -0.83
CA ILE A 77 9.87 4.02 -0.56
C ILE A 77 10.64 3.77 -1.86
N ILE A 78 10.02 3.17 -2.86
CA ILE A 78 10.67 2.91 -4.13
C ILE A 78 10.89 4.21 -4.92
N PHE A 79 9.86 5.06 -5.06
CA PHE A 79 9.86 6.15 -6.05
C PHE A 79 9.92 7.57 -5.48
N LYS A 80 9.54 7.80 -4.21
CA LYS A 80 9.51 9.16 -3.63
C LYS A 80 10.54 9.37 -2.54
N GLY A 81 10.90 8.33 -1.80
CA GLY A 81 11.61 8.48 -0.54
C GLY A 81 10.72 9.15 0.53
N PHE A 82 11.30 9.57 1.63
CA PHE A 82 10.62 10.31 2.67
C PHE A 82 11.55 11.28 3.39
N SER A 83 11.00 12.39 3.87
CA SER A 83 11.67 13.30 4.79
C SER A 83 11.73 12.68 6.20
N GLY A 84 12.78 12.96 6.94
CA GLY A 84 12.84 12.62 8.36
C GLY A 84 11.78 13.42 9.15
N GLY A 85 11.17 12.80 10.14
CA GLY A 85 10.14 13.49 10.94
C GLY A 85 9.94 12.90 12.32
N GLY A 86 9.93 11.57 12.44
CA GLY A 86 9.80 10.87 13.72
C GLY A 86 11.13 10.64 14.42
N GLN A 87 11.06 10.16 15.66
CA GLN A 87 12.26 9.84 16.45
C GLN A 87 13.15 8.82 15.75
N GLY A 88 14.40 9.20 15.50
CA GLY A 88 15.40 8.35 14.83
C GLY A 88 15.27 8.28 13.31
N CYS A 89 14.24 8.85 12.71
CA CYS A 89 14.06 8.86 11.26
C CYS A 89 15.00 9.85 10.58
N THR A 90 15.91 9.36 9.78
CA THR A 90 16.71 10.18 8.85
C THR A 90 16.04 10.23 7.48
N PRO A 91 16.16 11.34 6.74
CA PRO A 91 15.64 11.42 5.37
C PRO A 91 16.17 10.27 4.50
N GLN A 92 15.30 9.68 3.73
CA GLN A 92 15.66 8.58 2.82
C GLN A 92 15.35 8.98 1.38
N ARG A 93 16.34 8.80 0.52
CA ARG A 93 16.13 8.93 -0.93
C ARG A 93 15.32 7.74 -1.45
N PRO A 94 14.60 7.91 -2.57
CA PRO A 94 13.94 6.79 -3.23
C PRO A 94 14.95 5.68 -3.57
N LEU A 95 14.49 4.44 -3.58
CA LEU A 95 15.33 3.29 -3.99
C LEU A 95 15.60 3.35 -5.49
N ALA A 96 14.62 3.79 -6.28
CA ALA A 96 14.76 4.05 -7.71
C ALA A 96 15.42 5.42 -7.93
N SER A 97 16.57 5.44 -8.63
CA SER A 97 17.23 6.69 -9.00
C SER A 97 16.62 7.32 -10.26
N ASN A 98 15.95 6.52 -11.08
CA ASN A 98 15.28 6.96 -12.30
C ASN A 98 13.80 7.23 -12.01
N PRO A 99 13.29 8.46 -12.17
CA PRO A 99 11.89 8.79 -11.93
C PRO A 99 10.91 8.09 -12.88
N ASN A 100 11.38 7.67 -14.08
CA ASN A 100 10.56 6.99 -15.08
C ASN A 100 10.63 5.45 -14.98
N LEU A 101 11.30 4.92 -13.95
CA LEU A 101 11.55 3.49 -13.83
C LEU A 101 10.26 2.67 -13.74
N GLU A 102 9.19 3.22 -13.17
CA GLU A 102 7.90 2.54 -13.08
C GLU A 102 7.33 2.25 -14.46
N ASP A 103 7.34 3.25 -15.35
CA ASP A 103 6.86 3.11 -16.73
C ASP A 103 7.80 2.24 -17.58
N GLU A 104 9.12 2.44 -17.45
CA GLU A 104 10.13 1.66 -18.18
C GLU A 104 10.12 0.17 -17.82
N LYS A 105 9.67 -0.17 -16.63
CA LYS A 105 9.58 -1.54 -16.08
C LYS A 105 8.14 -1.91 -15.72
N ALA A 106 7.17 -1.45 -16.51
CA ALA A 106 5.76 -1.71 -16.29
C ALA A 106 5.46 -3.22 -16.18
N ASP A 107 6.09 -4.05 -17.00
CA ASP A 107 5.95 -5.51 -16.96
C ASP A 107 6.33 -6.12 -15.59
N PHE A 108 7.23 -5.46 -14.85
CA PHE A 108 7.58 -5.86 -13.49
C PHE A 108 6.66 -5.22 -12.45
N PHE A 109 6.39 -3.91 -12.55
CA PHE A 109 5.70 -3.17 -11.50
C PHE A 109 4.18 -3.38 -11.52
N GLU A 110 3.55 -3.61 -12.67
CA GLU A 110 2.12 -3.92 -12.73
C GLU A 110 1.78 -5.15 -11.89
N PRO A 111 2.35 -6.36 -12.12
CA PRO A 111 2.07 -7.52 -11.28
C PRO A 111 2.64 -7.39 -9.86
N PHE A 112 3.70 -6.61 -9.66
CA PHE A 112 4.26 -6.36 -8.33
C PHE A 112 3.25 -5.64 -7.44
N PHE A 113 2.51 -4.67 -7.97
CA PHE A 113 1.51 -3.86 -7.27
C PHE A 113 0.06 -4.33 -7.44
N GLU A 114 -0.20 -5.46 -8.06
CA GLU A 114 -1.54 -6.06 -8.09
C GLU A 114 -2.08 -6.40 -6.69
N GLU A 115 -3.38 -6.67 -6.59
CA GLU A 115 -3.97 -7.18 -5.36
C GLU A 115 -3.34 -8.51 -4.96
N GLY A 116 -2.86 -8.58 -3.70
CA GLY A 116 -2.09 -9.75 -3.24
C GLY A 116 -0.70 -9.87 -3.86
N GLY A 117 -0.26 -8.89 -4.65
CA GLY A 117 1.01 -8.88 -5.35
C GLY A 117 2.23 -8.91 -4.43
N ARG A 118 3.39 -8.98 -5.05
CA ARG A 118 4.68 -9.22 -4.39
C ARG A 118 5.04 -8.17 -3.35
N TYR A 119 4.57 -6.92 -3.49
CA TYR A 119 4.79 -5.83 -2.53
C TYR A 119 4.33 -6.19 -1.11
N MET A 120 3.31 -7.04 -0.97
CA MET A 120 2.76 -7.46 0.33
C MET A 120 3.79 -8.17 1.22
N LYS A 121 4.85 -8.74 0.65
CA LYS A 121 5.93 -9.39 1.39
C LYS A 121 6.78 -8.41 2.20
N PHE A 122 6.75 -7.13 1.84
CA PHE A 122 7.62 -6.10 2.40
C PHE A 122 6.89 -5.12 3.31
N VAL A 123 5.58 -5.30 3.52
CA VAL A 123 4.76 -4.39 4.33
C VAL A 123 3.78 -5.15 5.20
N SER A 124 3.67 -4.72 6.45
CA SER A 124 2.67 -5.21 7.40
C SER A 124 1.97 -4.04 8.10
N GLU A 125 0.77 -4.27 8.57
CA GLU A 125 0.10 -3.29 9.45
C GLU A 125 0.81 -3.24 10.80
N SER A 126 0.97 -2.03 11.35
CA SER A 126 1.60 -1.84 12.66
C SER A 126 0.58 -1.74 13.80
N SER A 127 -0.70 -1.59 13.49
CA SER A 127 -1.81 -1.41 14.46
C SER A 127 -3.10 -2.00 13.89
N ASP A 128 -3.29 -3.29 13.91
CA ASP A 128 -4.53 -4.03 13.55
C ASP A 128 -5.51 -3.29 12.58
N GLY A 129 -4.99 -2.45 11.70
CA GLY A 129 -5.76 -1.61 10.78
C GLY A 129 -6.53 -0.45 11.45
N ASN A 130 -6.35 -0.21 12.75
CA ASN A 130 -6.99 0.90 13.44
C ASN A 130 -6.35 2.23 13.05
N VAL A 131 -7.19 3.17 12.66
CA VAL A 131 -6.80 4.55 12.35
C VAL A 131 -7.25 5.44 13.50
N ASP A 132 -6.29 6.15 14.10
CA ASP A 132 -6.59 7.11 15.15
C ASP A 132 -7.57 8.19 14.67
N ALA A 133 -8.40 8.70 15.57
CA ALA A 133 -9.36 9.75 15.24
C ALA A 133 -8.66 11.01 14.71
N SER A 134 -7.47 11.33 15.24
CA SER A 134 -6.62 12.43 14.80
C SER A 134 -6.07 12.26 13.38
N ASP A 135 -5.97 11.02 12.91
CA ASP A 135 -5.49 10.66 11.58
C ASP A 135 -6.62 10.56 10.53
N ARG A 136 -7.80 11.08 10.88
CA ARG A 136 -8.96 11.17 9.98
C ARG A 136 -9.36 12.62 9.81
N VAL A 137 -8.92 13.23 8.74
CA VAL A 137 -9.21 14.63 8.45
C VAL A 137 -10.10 14.73 7.21
N LYS A 138 -11.19 15.50 7.31
CA LYS A 138 -12.03 15.82 6.16
C LYS A 138 -11.44 17.02 5.42
N VAL A 139 -11.13 16.83 4.14
CA VAL A 139 -10.57 17.87 3.28
C VAL A 139 -11.51 18.07 2.09
N GLY A 140 -12.37 19.08 2.19
CA GLY A 140 -13.41 19.32 1.17
C GLY A 140 -14.40 18.15 1.06
N LYS A 141 -14.42 17.50 -0.09
CA LYS A 141 -15.28 16.33 -0.38
C LYS A 141 -14.59 14.98 -0.15
N GLU A 142 -13.33 14.98 0.28
CA GLU A 142 -12.52 13.78 0.50
C GLU A 142 -12.09 13.65 1.96
N TYR A 143 -11.56 12.49 2.30
CA TYR A 143 -10.91 12.22 3.58
C TYR A 143 -9.42 12.04 3.35
N LYS A 144 -8.61 12.68 4.17
CA LYS A 144 -7.18 12.41 4.34
C LYS A 144 -7.05 11.45 5.52
N ILE A 145 -6.60 10.23 5.27
CA ILE A 145 -6.51 9.16 6.27
C ILE A 145 -5.05 8.78 6.44
N GLY A 146 -4.55 8.88 7.67
CA GLY A 146 -3.22 8.44 8.07
C GLY A 146 -3.25 7.00 8.57
N VAL A 147 -2.45 6.14 7.96
CA VAL A 147 -2.29 4.74 8.38
C VAL A 147 -0.82 4.46 8.62
N VAL A 148 -0.49 3.91 9.79
CA VAL A 148 0.88 3.50 10.08
C VAL A 148 1.09 2.05 9.66
N VAL A 149 2.12 1.83 8.85
CA VAL A 149 2.53 0.51 8.37
C VAL A 149 4.02 0.29 8.63
N SER A 150 4.41 -0.96 8.78
CA SER A 150 5.80 -1.37 8.92
C SER A 150 6.32 -1.82 7.55
N VAL A 151 7.43 -1.23 7.06
CA VAL A 151 8.02 -1.59 5.78
C VAL A 151 9.44 -2.09 5.96
N HIS A 152 9.71 -3.30 5.46
CA HIS A 152 11.03 -3.94 5.44
C HIS A 152 11.84 -3.42 4.24
N LYS A 153 12.37 -2.20 4.35
CA LYS A 153 13.06 -1.51 3.25
C LYS A 153 14.27 -2.29 2.74
N ASP A 154 15.08 -2.87 3.61
CA ASP A 154 16.29 -3.59 3.21
C ASP A 154 15.95 -4.89 2.46
N ALA A 155 14.91 -5.61 2.88
CA ALA A 155 14.42 -6.76 2.15
C ALA A 155 13.84 -6.38 0.77
N LEU A 156 13.08 -5.28 0.71
CA LEU A 156 12.57 -4.72 -0.54
C LEU A 156 13.70 -4.35 -1.48
N ARG A 157 14.75 -3.65 -1.00
CA ARG A 157 15.93 -3.30 -1.79
C ARG A 157 16.59 -4.54 -2.37
N LYS A 158 16.89 -5.54 -1.54
CA LYS A 158 17.54 -6.79 -1.99
C LYS A 158 16.73 -7.51 -3.06
N ASP A 159 15.42 -7.51 -2.94
CA ASP A 159 14.50 -8.11 -3.90
C ASP A 159 14.53 -7.38 -5.26
N LEU A 160 14.53 -6.05 -5.25
CA LEU A 160 14.62 -5.23 -6.46
C LEU A 160 16.01 -5.33 -7.12
N GLU A 161 17.09 -5.41 -6.33
CA GLU A 161 18.45 -5.65 -6.82
C GLU A 161 18.57 -7.03 -7.47
N ALA A 162 18.05 -8.07 -6.84
CA ALA A 162 18.04 -9.44 -7.37
C ALA A 162 17.23 -9.57 -8.66
N ALA A 163 16.17 -8.77 -8.80
CA ALA A 163 15.37 -8.69 -10.02
C ALA A 163 16.01 -7.81 -11.12
N GLY A 164 17.15 -7.17 -10.86
CA GLY A 164 17.79 -6.26 -11.81
C GLY A 164 17.01 -4.97 -12.07
N ILE A 165 16.13 -4.59 -11.15
CA ILE A 165 15.32 -3.38 -11.27
C ILE A 165 16.09 -2.14 -10.80
N ILE A 166 16.85 -2.28 -9.72
CA ILE A 166 17.74 -1.21 -9.24
C ILE A 166 19.17 -1.71 -9.15
N ARG A 167 20.14 -0.78 -9.15
CA ARG A 167 21.55 -1.12 -8.99
C ARG A 167 21.84 -1.70 -7.62
N ALA A 168 22.62 -2.77 -7.59
CA ALA A 168 23.18 -3.31 -6.36
C ALA A 168 24.15 -2.31 -5.72
N LEU A 169 24.15 -2.22 -4.38
CA LEU A 169 25.08 -1.36 -3.64
C LEU A 169 26.54 -1.74 -3.90
N SER A 170 26.83 -3.01 -4.18
CA SER A 170 28.18 -3.53 -4.48
C SER A 170 28.69 -3.22 -5.90
N SER A 171 27.83 -2.70 -6.79
CA SER A 171 28.21 -2.42 -8.19
C SER A 171 28.84 -1.04 -8.42
N GLY A 172 29.21 -0.34 -7.37
CA GLY A 172 29.71 1.04 -7.38
C GLY A 172 31.22 1.21 -7.09
N PHE A 173 31.99 0.12 -7.14
CA PHE A 173 33.45 0.15 -7.02
C PHE A 173 34.12 -0.46 -8.23
#